data_3f16bf1354608c41d1ea981139d787f5
#
_entry.id   3f16bf1354608c41d1ea981139d787f5
#
_cell.length_a   1.000
_cell.length_b   1.000
_cell.length_c   1.000
_cell.angle_alpha   90.00
_cell.angle_beta   90.00
_cell.angle_gamma   90.00
#
_symmetry.space_group_name_H-M   'P 1'
#
loop_
_entity.id
_entity.type
_entity.pdbx_description
1 polymer ?
#
loop_
_entity_poly.entity_id
_entity_poly.type
_entity_poly.pdbx_seq_one_letter_code
_entity_poly.pdbx_strand_id
1 'polypeptide(L)'
;ARYVEDTFTEIDRALAEIPQDKRPRVYLARGPDGLETGLRGSINTEIIERVGGRNVAESNDGRKGLARTSIEQIIVANPDTILTWDRAFYDAVWKDPLWSGIEAVKRKRVYLAPTAPFGWIDRPPSLNRVIGLKWLSSLFYPGSFHRDLKEVTREFYSLFYHVNPSDEEIDSLISWSKGAPPPMMKRP
;
A
#
# COMPACT_ATOMS: atom_id res chain seq x y z
N ALA A 1 13.44 4.59 -18.86
CA ALA A 1 12.29 5.34 -19.43
C ALA A 1 11.16 4.36 -19.78
N ARG A 2 11.35 3.44 -20.75
CA ARG A 2 10.29 2.56 -21.27
C ARG A 2 9.51 1.77 -20.21
N TYR A 3 10.18 1.10 -19.25
CA TYR A 3 9.53 0.32 -18.19
C TYR A 3 8.54 1.17 -17.36
N VAL A 4 8.90 2.40 -17.05
CA VAL A 4 8.06 3.33 -16.29
C VAL A 4 6.85 3.78 -17.11
N GLU A 5 7.06 4.14 -18.36
CA GLU A 5 6.02 4.54 -19.32
C GLU A 5 5.01 3.40 -19.56
N ASP A 6 5.51 2.17 -19.76
CA ASP A 6 4.68 0.98 -19.93
C ASP A 6 3.85 0.71 -18.67
N THR A 7 4.44 0.92 -17.48
CA THR A 7 3.72 0.79 -16.20
C THR A 7 2.58 1.79 -16.08
N PHE A 8 2.81 3.05 -16.43
CA PHE A 8 1.75 4.07 -16.40
C PHE A 8 0.65 3.78 -17.41
N THR A 9 1.02 3.39 -18.62
CA THR A 9 0.07 3.05 -19.70
C THR A 9 -0.83 1.87 -19.32
N GLU A 10 -0.25 0.83 -18.70
CA GLU A 10 -0.99 -0.33 -18.20
C GLU A 10 -2.02 0.07 -17.14
N ILE A 11 -1.60 0.91 -16.17
CA ILE A 11 -2.48 1.40 -15.12
C ILE A 11 -3.61 2.26 -15.70
N ASP A 12 -3.30 3.21 -16.58
CA ASP A 12 -4.30 4.10 -17.17
C ASP A 12 -5.35 3.32 -17.95
N ARG A 13 -4.94 2.30 -18.71
CA ARG A 13 -5.83 1.42 -19.45
C ARG A 13 -6.75 0.64 -18.49
N ALA A 14 -6.21 0.04 -17.44
CA ALA A 14 -7.00 -0.69 -16.47
C ALA A 14 -7.98 0.22 -15.72
N LEU A 15 -7.56 1.43 -15.32
CA LEU A 15 -8.41 2.39 -14.61
C LEU A 15 -9.54 2.95 -15.47
N ALA A 16 -9.40 2.98 -16.79
CA ALA A 16 -10.46 3.39 -17.70
C ALA A 16 -11.68 2.45 -17.65
N GLU A 17 -11.45 1.17 -17.32
CA GLU A 17 -12.47 0.13 -17.21
C GLU A 17 -13.04 -0.02 -15.78
N ILE A 18 -12.40 0.61 -14.78
CA ILE A 18 -12.79 0.47 -13.37
C ILE A 18 -13.64 1.65 -12.91
N PRO A 19 -14.95 1.44 -12.63
CA PRO A 19 -15.84 2.49 -12.14
C PRO A 19 -15.33 3.14 -10.84
N GLN A 20 -15.66 4.41 -10.65
CA GLN A 20 -15.22 5.20 -9.49
C GLN A 20 -15.69 4.60 -8.15
N ASP A 21 -16.87 4.02 -8.10
CA ASP A 21 -17.45 3.38 -6.90
C ASP A 21 -16.78 2.05 -6.55
N LYS A 22 -16.04 1.44 -7.47
CA LYS A 22 -15.24 0.23 -7.25
C LYS A 22 -13.82 0.51 -6.78
N ARG A 23 -13.42 1.77 -6.74
CA ARG A 23 -12.08 2.18 -6.32
C ARG A 23 -11.98 2.17 -4.80
N PRO A 24 -10.91 1.55 -4.22
CA PRO A 24 -10.81 1.37 -2.78
C PRO A 24 -10.61 2.70 -2.06
N ARG A 25 -11.21 2.82 -0.87
CA ARG A 25 -11.00 3.91 0.08
C ARG A 25 -9.83 3.53 0.98
N VAL A 26 -8.75 4.28 0.86
CA VAL A 26 -7.44 3.90 1.40
C VAL A 26 -7.00 4.87 2.48
N TYR A 27 -6.53 4.32 3.59
CA TYR A 27 -5.80 5.06 4.62
C TYR A 27 -4.34 4.60 4.66
N LEU A 28 -3.40 5.55 4.64
CA LEU A 28 -1.98 5.29 4.83
C LEU A 28 -1.62 5.51 6.29
N ALA A 29 -1.49 4.42 7.05
CA ALA A 29 -1.09 4.44 8.45
C ALA A 29 0.43 4.53 8.57
N ARG A 30 0.94 5.56 9.22
CA ARG A 30 2.36 5.80 9.49
C ARG A 30 2.60 5.91 10.99
N GLY A 31 3.82 5.54 11.38
CA GLY A 31 4.22 5.47 12.78
C GLY A 31 3.65 4.26 13.53
N PRO A 32 4.15 3.99 14.73
CA PRO A 32 3.81 2.77 15.48
C PRO A 32 2.36 2.74 15.98
N ASP A 33 1.70 3.89 16.08
CA ASP A 33 0.28 4.02 16.43
C ASP A 33 -0.64 4.14 15.20
N GLY A 34 -0.06 4.30 13.99
CA GLY A 34 -0.81 4.44 12.75
C GLY A 34 -1.54 5.76 12.56
N LEU A 35 -1.34 6.74 13.43
CA LEU A 35 -2.08 8.01 13.43
C LEU A 35 -1.41 9.13 12.63
N GLU A 36 -0.20 8.94 12.13
CA GLU A 36 0.38 9.82 11.13
C GLU A 36 -0.02 9.35 9.73
N THR A 37 -0.26 10.27 8.80
CA THR A 37 -0.68 9.94 7.43
C THR A 37 -0.22 11.00 6.44
N GLY A 38 -0.26 10.65 5.16
CA GLY A 38 -0.16 11.62 4.07
C GLY A 38 -1.55 12.08 3.64
N LEU A 39 -1.76 13.39 3.61
CA LEU A 39 -3.01 13.97 3.14
C LEU A 39 -3.17 13.76 1.62
N ARG A 40 -4.42 13.82 1.12
CA ARG A 40 -4.73 13.73 -0.30
C ARG A 40 -3.93 14.76 -1.10
N GLY A 41 -3.36 14.32 -2.23
CA GLY A 41 -2.52 15.14 -3.10
C GLY A 41 -1.13 15.42 -2.55
N SER A 42 -0.69 14.73 -1.48
CA SER A 42 0.69 14.78 -1.02
C SER A 42 1.57 13.80 -1.79
N ILE A 43 2.86 14.09 -1.88
CA ILE A 43 3.84 13.18 -2.48
C ILE A 43 3.86 11.81 -1.78
N ASN A 44 3.50 11.76 -0.50
CA ASN A 44 3.50 10.53 0.30
C ASN A 44 2.37 9.56 -0.09
N THR A 45 1.28 10.06 -0.70
CA THR A 45 0.11 9.27 -1.08
C THR A 45 -0.16 9.27 -2.59
N GLU A 46 0.63 10.01 -3.36
CA GLU A 46 0.47 10.15 -4.82
C GLU A 46 0.34 8.80 -5.55
N ILE A 47 1.13 7.79 -5.17
CA ILE A 47 1.07 6.50 -5.85
C ILE A 47 -0.23 5.75 -5.56
N ILE A 48 -0.84 5.96 -4.40
CA ILE A 48 -2.15 5.39 -4.04
C ILE A 48 -3.22 5.97 -4.98
N GLU A 49 -3.17 7.29 -5.15
CA GLU A 49 -4.09 8.02 -6.02
C GLU A 49 -3.83 7.69 -7.50
N ARG A 50 -2.55 7.49 -7.87
CA ARG A 50 -2.14 7.14 -9.24
C ARG A 50 -2.69 5.79 -9.70
N VAL A 51 -2.89 4.84 -8.79
CA VAL A 51 -3.56 3.57 -9.08
C VAL A 51 -5.07 3.60 -8.77
N GLY A 52 -5.65 4.79 -8.67
CA GLY A 52 -7.08 4.97 -8.48
C GLY A 52 -7.59 4.74 -7.07
N GLY A 53 -6.73 4.55 -6.07
CA GLY A 53 -7.12 4.50 -4.67
C GLY A 53 -7.62 5.89 -4.20
N ARG A 54 -8.68 5.91 -3.39
CA ARG A 54 -9.24 7.14 -2.83
C ARG A 54 -8.66 7.34 -1.42
N ASN A 55 -7.65 8.21 -1.30
CA ASN A 55 -7.13 8.56 0.02
C ASN A 55 -8.23 9.22 0.87
N VAL A 56 -8.50 8.63 2.05
CA VAL A 56 -9.54 9.13 2.96
C VAL A 56 -9.04 10.23 3.89
N ALA A 57 -7.72 10.44 3.97
CA ALA A 57 -7.14 11.51 4.76
C ALA A 57 -7.15 12.82 3.98
N GLU A 58 -8.11 13.67 4.27
CA GLU A 58 -8.27 14.98 3.65
C GLU A 58 -8.10 16.09 4.67
N SER A 59 -7.67 17.26 4.23
CA SER A 59 -7.65 18.48 5.02
C SER A 59 -8.78 19.42 4.58
N ASN A 60 -9.50 19.97 5.54
CA ASN A 60 -10.57 20.92 5.27
C ASN A 60 -10.06 22.28 4.73
N ASP A 61 -8.79 22.58 4.98
CA ASP A 61 -8.13 23.83 4.55
C ASP A 61 -7.27 23.65 3.28
N GLY A 62 -7.33 22.49 2.62
CA GLY A 62 -6.58 22.20 1.39
C GLY A 62 -5.08 21.96 1.60
N ARG A 63 -4.60 21.82 2.85
CA ARG A 63 -3.20 21.46 3.12
C ARG A 63 -2.86 20.12 2.50
N LYS A 64 -1.62 20.00 2.07
CA LYS A 64 -1.01 18.75 1.58
C LYS A 64 0.19 18.42 2.48
N GLY A 65 0.71 17.20 2.34
CA GLY A 65 1.86 16.73 3.11
C GLY A 65 1.48 15.77 4.20
N LEU A 66 2.31 15.69 5.22
CA LEU A 66 2.09 14.81 6.37
C LEU A 66 1.23 15.50 7.41
N ALA A 67 0.35 14.73 8.04
CA ALA A 67 -0.47 15.19 9.13
C ALA A 67 -0.66 14.10 10.17
N ARG A 68 -0.95 14.51 11.39
CA ARG A 68 -1.44 13.60 12.43
C ARG A 68 -2.96 13.70 12.47
N THR A 69 -3.62 12.58 12.51
CA THR A 69 -5.08 12.44 12.63
C THR A 69 -5.44 11.79 13.96
N SER A 70 -6.72 11.69 14.28
CA SER A 70 -7.20 10.95 15.42
C SER A 70 -7.88 9.64 15.00
N ILE A 71 -7.97 8.69 15.92
CA ILE A 71 -8.65 7.41 15.66
C ILE A 71 -10.13 7.62 15.34
N GLU A 72 -10.79 8.61 15.95
CA GLU A 72 -12.19 8.96 15.69
C GLU A 72 -12.39 9.41 14.25
N GLN A 73 -11.46 10.21 13.72
CA GLN A 73 -11.50 10.65 12.32
C GLN A 73 -11.35 9.45 11.36
N ILE A 74 -10.48 8.49 11.70
CA ILE A 74 -10.29 7.28 10.89
C ILE A 74 -11.54 6.38 10.97
N ILE A 75 -12.16 6.26 12.15
CA ILE A 75 -13.42 5.50 12.34
C ILE A 75 -14.54 6.12 11.50
N VAL A 76 -14.68 7.44 11.51
CA VAL A 76 -15.67 8.15 10.68
C VAL A 76 -15.37 7.98 9.20
N ALA A 77 -14.10 8.10 8.81
CA ALA A 77 -13.68 7.88 7.43
C ALA A 77 -13.86 6.43 7.00
N ASN A 78 -13.79 5.48 7.92
CA ASN A 78 -13.98 4.04 7.75
C ASN A 78 -13.39 3.49 6.44
N PRO A 79 -12.05 3.51 6.27
CA PRO A 79 -11.40 3.00 5.06
C PRO A 79 -11.68 1.51 4.88
N ASP A 80 -11.75 1.07 3.64
CA ASP A 80 -11.86 -0.35 3.30
C ASP A 80 -10.49 -1.03 3.08
N THR A 81 -9.42 -0.23 3.05
CA THR A 81 -8.04 -0.68 2.89
C THR A 81 -7.11 0.20 3.73
N ILE A 82 -6.23 -0.43 4.48
CA ILE A 82 -5.15 0.25 5.22
C ILE A 82 -3.81 -0.23 4.65
N LEU A 83 -2.94 0.72 4.36
CA LEU A 83 -1.55 0.48 3.97
C LEU A 83 -0.64 0.98 5.08
N THR A 84 0.43 0.26 5.36
CA THR A 84 1.48 0.69 6.28
C THR A 84 2.82 0.10 5.85
N TRP A 85 3.92 0.70 6.27
CA TRP A 85 5.25 0.06 6.30
C TRP A 85 5.77 -0.09 7.71
N ASP A 86 4.99 0.37 8.72
CA ASP A 86 5.38 0.26 10.12
C ASP A 86 4.99 -1.13 10.65
N ARG A 87 6.00 -1.92 10.94
CA ARG A 87 5.81 -3.29 11.42
C ARG A 87 5.14 -3.33 12.79
N ALA A 88 5.46 -2.38 13.68
CA ALA A 88 4.86 -2.35 15.01
C ALA A 88 3.36 -2.07 14.94
N PHE A 89 2.96 -1.11 14.10
CA PHE A 89 1.54 -0.87 13.84
C PHE A 89 0.87 -2.11 13.22
N TYR A 90 1.47 -2.71 12.18
CA TYR A 90 0.89 -3.88 11.52
C TYR A 90 0.67 -5.05 12.47
N ASP A 91 1.59 -5.31 13.39
CA ASP A 91 1.46 -6.39 14.37
C ASP A 91 0.42 -6.08 15.47
N ALA A 92 0.23 -4.80 15.81
CA ALA A 92 -0.68 -4.35 16.87
C ALA A 92 -2.13 -4.19 16.40
N VAL A 93 -2.36 -3.68 15.17
CA VAL A 93 -3.69 -3.26 14.66
C VAL A 93 -4.75 -4.36 14.73
N TRP A 94 -4.37 -5.61 14.63
CA TRP A 94 -5.27 -6.77 14.66
C TRP A 94 -5.86 -7.06 16.05
N LYS A 95 -5.25 -6.53 17.11
CA LYS A 95 -5.61 -6.76 18.51
C LYS A 95 -6.09 -5.48 19.19
N ASP A 96 -5.96 -4.36 18.55
CA ASP A 96 -6.34 -3.06 19.09
C ASP A 96 -7.86 -2.85 18.98
N PRO A 97 -8.58 -2.71 20.12
CA PRO A 97 -10.03 -2.55 20.11
C PRO A 97 -10.50 -1.31 19.33
N LEU A 98 -9.70 -0.24 19.29
CA LEU A 98 -10.05 1.00 18.60
C LEU A 98 -10.04 0.82 17.07
N TRP A 99 -9.15 -0.02 16.56
CA TRP A 99 -9.04 -0.32 15.13
C TRP A 99 -9.98 -1.44 14.67
N SER A 100 -10.40 -2.30 15.60
CA SER A 100 -11.21 -3.51 15.28
C SER A 100 -12.54 -3.21 14.59
N GLY A 101 -13.09 -2.01 14.84
CA GLY A 101 -14.35 -1.52 14.25
C GLY A 101 -14.23 -1.10 12.78
N ILE A 102 -13.01 -0.86 12.28
CA ILE A 102 -12.76 -0.33 10.94
C ILE A 102 -12.89 -1.44 9.89
N GLU A 103 -13.53 -1.14 8.77
CA GLU A 103 -13.85 -2.09 7.72
C GLU A 103 -12.60 -2.80 7.17
N ALA A 104 -11.51 -2.09 6.97
CA ALA A 104 -10.23 -2.66 6.53
C ALA A 104 -9.73 -3.75 7.48
N VAL A 105 -9.85 -3.56 8.79
CA VAL A 105 -9.41 -4.54 9.79
C VAL A 105 -10.34 -5.74 9.82
N LYS A 106 -11.66 -5.52 9.82
CA LYS A 106 -12.68 -6.59 9.77
C LYS A 106 -12.50 -7.50 8.56
N ARG A 107 -12.23 -6.91 7.40
CA ARG A 107 -12.02 -7.64 6.13
C ARG A 107 -10.59 -8.10 5.92
N LYS A 108 -9.70 -7.93 6.90
CA LYS A 108 -8.27 -8.30 6.80
C LYS A 108 -7.55 -7.64 5.62
N ARG A 109 -7.92 -6.39 5.30
CA ARG A 109 -7.33 -5.59 4.24
C ARG A 109 -6.36 -4.53 4.79
N VAL A 110 -5.52 -4.95 5.72
CA VAL A 110 -4.38 -4.18 6.21
C VAL A 110 -3.12 -4.80 5.63
N TYR A 111 -2.34 -4.03 4.89
CA TYR A 111 -1.20 -4.51 4.12
C TYR A 111 0.08 -3.85 4.58
N LEU A 112 1.09 -4.66 4.85
CA LEU A 112 2.44 -4.18 5.14
C LEU A 112 3.21 -4.06 3.82
N ALA A 113 3.53 -2.82 3.45
CA ALA A 113 4.26 -2.55 2.22
C ALA A 113 5.72 -2.99 2.33
N PRO A 114 6.29 -3.58 1.26
CA PRO A 114 7.70 -3.89 1.21
C PRO A 114 8.56 -2.63 1.33
N THR A 115 9.74 -2.78 1.98
CA THR A 115 10.65 -1.66 2.27
C THR A 115 12.09 -1.89 1.84
N ALA A 116 12.43 -3.00 1.22
CA ALA A 116 13.77 -3.30 0.75
C ALA A 116 13.93 -3.01 -0.75
N PRO A 117 15.08 -2.41 -1.17
CA PRO A 117 16.04 -1.68 -0.34
C PRO A 117 15.49 -0.34 0.14
N PHE A 118 14.38 0.15 -0.45
CA PHE A 118 13.63 1.36 -0.09
C PHE A 118 12.13 1.08 -0.11
N GLY A 119 11.35 1.96 0.54
CA GLY A 119 9.90 1.81 0.60
C GLY A 119 9.23 1.80 -0.78
N TRP A 120 8.30 0.86 -0.99
CA TRP A 120 7.56 0.76 -2.24
C TRP A 120 6.44 1.80 -2.37
N ILE A 121 5.99 2.37 -1.26
CA ILE A 121 4.99 3.46 -1.25
C ILE A 121 5.68 4.79 -0.96
N ASP A 122 6.39 4.86 0.15
CA ASP A 122 6.98 6.05 0.73
C ASP A 122 8.20 5.65 1.57
N ARG A 123 8.94 6.61 2.15
CA ARG A 123 10.05 6.42 3.11
C ARG A 123 11.35 5.84 2.51
N PRO A 124 12.07 6.65 1.78
CA PRO A 124 11.65 7.89 1.13
C PRO A 124 10.92 7.59 -0.19
N PRO A 125 10.16 8.54 -0.75
CA PRO A 125 9.72 8.46 -2.13
C PRO A 125 10.92 8.24 -3.06
N SER A 126 10.93 7.12 -3.76
CA SER A 126 12.07 6.66 -4.55
C SER A 126 11.63 5.94 -5.82
N LEU A 127 12.58 5.44 -6.60
CA LEU A 127 12.31 4.60 -7.78
C LEU A 127 11.45 3.38 -7.43
N ASN A 128 11.53 2.86 -6.20
CA ASN A 128 10.73 1.72 -5.76
C ASN A 128 9.22 1.96 -5.81
N ARG A 129 8.79 3.23 -5.93
CA ARG A 129 7.39 3.54 -6.18
C ARG A 129 6.88 2.96 -7.50
N VAL A 130 7.75 2.69 -8.47
CA VAL A 130 7.35 2.07 -9.74
C VAL A 130 6.90 0.62 -9.52
N ILE A 131 7.64 -0.17 -8.73
CA ILE A 131 7.17 -1.50 -8.34
C ILE A 131 6.00 -1.40 -7.35
N GLY A 132 5.98 -0.37 -6.52
CA GLY A 132 4.87 -0.03 -5.62
C GLY A 132 3.55 0.19 -6.36
N LEU A 133 3.57 0.84 -7.53
CA LEU A 133 2.40 1.00 -8.39
C LEU A 133 1.83 -0.36 -8.83
N LYS A 134 2.69 -1.28 -9.28
CA LYS A 134 2.26 -2.63 -9.71
C LYS A 134 1.75 -3.47 -8.54
N TRP A 135 2.41 -3.37 -7.39
CA TRP A 135 1.97 -4.02 -6.15
C TRP A 135 0.59 -3.52 -5.71
N LEU A 136 0.37 -2.19 -5.63
CA LEU A 136 -0.92 -1.60 -5.27
C LEU A 136 -2.02 -1.98 -6.28
N SER A 137 -1.70 -1.97 -7.57
CA SER A 137 -2.64 -2.36 -8.62
C SER A 137 -3.12 -3.80 -8.44
N SER A 138 -2.20 -4.72 -8.12
CA SER A 138 -2.55 -6.13 -7.86
C SER A 138 -3.39 -6.32 -6.59
N LEU A 139 -3.18 -5.47 -5.57
CA LEU A 139 -3.96 -5.49 -4.33
C LEU A 139 -5.38 -4.91 -4.52
N PHE A 140 -5.48 -3.82 -5.24
CA PHE A 140 -6.74 -3.09 -5.37
C PHE A 140 -7.68 -3.77 -6.38
N TYR A 141 -7.10 -4.34 -7.43
CA TYR A 141 -7.86 -4.88 -8.56
C TYR A 141 -7.35 -6.28 -8.95
N PRO A 142 -7.52 -7.27 -8.06
CA PRO A 142 -7.13 -8.64 -8.37
C PRO A 142 -7.91 -9.13 -9.61
N GLY A 143 -7.19 -9.57 -10.63
CA GLY A 143 -7.75 -10.01 -11.91
C GLY A 143 -7.71 -8.98 -13.05
N SER A 144 -7.46 -7.70 -12.78
CA SER A 144 -7.26 -6.68 -13.83
C SER A 144 -5.80 -6.55 -14.28
N PHE A 145 -4.87 -7.10 -13.51
CA PHE A 145 -3.44 -7.12 -13.81
C PHE A 145 -2.98 -8.56 -13.90
N HIS A 146 -2.58 -8.99 -15.10
CA HIS A 146 -2.38 -10.41 -15.43
C HIS A 146 -0.97 -10.94 -15.14
N ARG A 147 -0.01 -10.06 -14.89
CA ARG A 147 1.36 -10.49 -14.61
C ARG A 147 1.51 -10.90 -13.15
N ASP A 148 2.20 -12.01 -12.91
CA ASP A 148 2.55 -12.46 -11.56
C ASP A 148 3.45 -11.40 -10.88
N LEU A 149 3.07 -11.03 -9.66
CA LEU A 149 3.83 -10.05 -8.87
C LEU A 149 5.27 -10.50 -8.61
N LYS A 150 5.53 -11.81 -8.50
CA LYS A 150 6.89 -12.35 -8.36
C LYS A 150 7.74 -12.07 -9.61
N GLU A 151 7.20 -12.35 -10.79
CA GLU A 151 7.88 -12.08 -12.05
C GLU A 151 8.18 -10.60 -12.22
N VAL A 152 7.18 -9.76 -11.95
CA VAL A 152 7.31 -8.29 -12.01
C VAL A 152 8.34 -7.77 -11.01
N THR A 153 8.38 -8.35 -9.81
CA THR A 153 9.37 -7.99 -8.79
C THR A 153 10.77 -8.37 -9.25
N ARG A 154 10.97 -9.60 -9.75
CA ARG A 154 12.29 -10.05 -10.25
C ARG A 154 12.78 -9.18 -11.39
N GLU A 155 11.92 -8.88 -12.37
CA GLU A 155 12.24 -8.00 -13.49
C GLU A 155 12.67 -6.61 -13.00
N PHE A 156 11.93 -6.03 -12.06
CA PHE A 156 12.26 -4.72 -11.49
C PHE A 156 13.63 -4.70 -10.81
N TYR A 157 13.93 -5.69 -9.95
CA TYR A 157 15.20 -5.76 -9.25
C TYR A 157 16.38 -6.04 -10.21
N SER A 158 16.17 -6.88 -11.22
CA SER A 158 17.17 -7.13 -12.24
C SER A 158 17.47 -5.85 -13.05
N LEU A 159 16.44 -5.11 -13.44
CA LEU A 159 16.58 -3.94 -14.29
C LEU A 159 17.20 -2.73 -13.57
N PHE A 160 16.79 -2.49 -12.32
CA PHE A 160 17.15 -1.26 -11.61
C PHE A 160 18.23 -1.44 -10.56
N TYR A 161 18.41 -2.63 -10.03
CA TYR A 161 19.41 -2.95 -9.01
C TYR A 161 20.47 -3.93 -9.47
N HIS A 162 20.31 -4.51 -10.67
CA HIS A 162 21.23 -5.50 -11.24
C HIS A 162 21.39 -6.74 -10.33
N VAL A 163 20.32 -7.13 -9.65
CA VAL A 163 20.24 -8.33 -8.81
C VAL A 163 19.10 -9.22 -9.28
N ASN A 164 19.27 -10.52 -9.12
CA ASN A 164 18.24 -11.52 -9.42
C ASN A 164 17.84 -12.23 -8.13
N PRO A 165 16.83 -11.72 -7.39
CA PRO A 165 16.41 -12.33 -6.14
C PRO A 165 15.79 -13.73 -6.39
N SER A 166 16.06 -14.66 -5.47
CA SER A 166 15.44 -15.99 -5.48
C SER A 166 13.93 -15.92 -5.20
N ASP A 167 13.23 -17.01 -5.44
CA ASP A 167 11.79 -17.09 -5.12
C ASP A 167 11.53 -16.91 -3.62
N GLU A 168 12.39 -17.46 -2.77
CA GLU A 168 12.30 -17.33 -1.32
C GLU A 168 12.52 -15.88 -0.87
N GLU A 169 13.47 -15.16 -1.46
CA GLU A 169 13.72 -13.75 -1.17
C GLU A 169 12.52 -12.89 -1.59
N ILE A 170 11.96 -13.14 -2.78
CA ILE A 170 10.76 -12.45 -3.23
C ILE A 170 9.55 -12.77 -2.34
N ASP A 171 9.34 -14.06 -2.00
CA ASP A 171 8.27 -14.46 -1.10
C ASP A 171 8.41 -13.81 0.27
N SER A 172 9.62 -13.73 0.81
CA SER A 172 9.89 -13.02 2.07
C SER A 172 9.54 -11.54 1.96
N LEU A 173 9.87 -10.91 0.83
CA LEU A 173 9.62 -9.48 0.59
C LEU A 173 8.12 -9.16 0.51
N ILE A 174 7.33 -9.99 -0.17
CA ILE A 174 5.90 -9.74 -0.42
C ILE A 174 4.95 -10.53 0.48
N SER A 175 5.44 -11.40 1.36
CA SER A 175 4.61 -12.29 2.20
C SER A 175 3.58 -11.56 3.07
N TRP A 176 3.93 -10.38 3.56
CA TRP A 176 3.11 -9.54 4.42
C TRP A 176 2.07 -8.71 3.67
N SER A 177 2.09 -8.79 2.34
CA SER A 177 1.13 -8.13 1.45
C SER A 177 -0.20 -8.88 1.32
N LYS A 178 -0.41 -9.95 2.07
CA LYS A 178 -1.60 -10.80 1.94
C LYS A 178 -2.81 -10.36 2.77
N GLY A 179 -2.71 -9.21 3.45
CA GLY A 179 -3.84 -8.65 4.22
C GLY A 179 -4.36 -9.58 5.31
N ALA A 180 -3.49 -10.25 6.05
CA ALA A 180 -3.85 -11.16 7.12
C ALA A 180 -3.01 -10.86 8.37
N PRO A 181 -3.53 -11.14 9.58
CA PRO A 181 -2.71 -11.03 10.78
C PRO A 181 -1.46 -11.91 10.64
N PRO A 182 -0.32 -11.48 11.19
CA PRO A 182 0.89 -12.28 11.16
C PRO A 182 0.63 -13.66 11.78
N PRO A 183 1.24 -14.74 11.24
CA PRO A 183 1.16 -16.03 11.88
C PRO A 183 1.66 -15.90 13.31
N MET A 184 0.94 -16.47 14.27
CA MET A 184 1.39 -16.48 15.66
C MET A 184 2.76 -17.17 15.70
N MET A 185 3.82 -16.37 15.95
CA MET A 185 5.11 -16.97 16.24
C MET A 185 4.95 -17.83 17.49
N LYS A 186 5.13 -19.10 17.35
CA LYS A 186 5.35 -19.98 18.51
C LYS A 186 6.64 -19.44 19.16
N ARG A 187 6.51 -18.85 20.35
CA ARG A 187 7.68 -18.52 21.15
C ARG A 187 8.41 -19.83 21.45
N PRO A 188 9.74 -19.83 21.31
CA PRO A 188 10.54 -21.00 21.69
C PRO A 188 10.38 -21.33 23.17
#